data_5daae6ca2e0bfdf1eb2cce916e98adfb
#
_entry.id   5daae6ca2e0bfdf1eb2cce916e98adfb
#
_cell.length_a   1.000
_cell.length_b   1.000
_cell.length_c   1.000
_cell.angle_alpha   90.00
_cell.angle_beta   90.00
_cell.angle_gamma   90.00
#
_symmetry.space_group_name_H-M   'P 1'
#
loop_
_entity.id
_entity.type
_entity.pdbx_description
1 polymer ?
#
loop_
_entity_poly.entity_id
_entity_poly.type
_entity_poly.pdbx_seq_one_letter_code
_entity_poly.pdbx_strand_id
1 'polypeptide(L)'
;MNSNWLPEIVKRSESGPFMKEADFDMAIARRVPELIKEHGLSYDPEVLVPADDDMATRLYQAGMELFLEMGAYNMSTQRRVLFTRDEVEEKVALAPKDFTVGTGKDAKVMRKRGVESEIPCLIHSGPTGTPCSEQFHPFILESCAQEPLVDCLGGGSVSTYMGEKTIPGTPLEILGVQRDSAVAREATRKAGRPGMHINDVSSPLTCAGKIATINPAWGMRPTDGLLVSQMF
;
A
#
# COMPACT_ATOMS: atom_id res chain seq x y z
N MET A 1 7.14 18.71 9.48
CA MET A 1 7.79 17.44 9.12
C MET A 1 9.29 17.71 9.01
N ASN A 2 10.11 16.99 9.76
CA ASN A 2 11.57 17.17 9.67
C ASN A 2 12.01 16.64 8.29
N SER A 3 12.37 17.55 7.37
CA SER A 3 12.71 17.25 5.97
C SER A 3 13.93 16.34 5.79
N ASN A 4 14.63 16.02 6.88
CA ASN A 4 15.87 15.25 6.87
C ASN A 4 15.67 13.75 7.18
N TRP A 5 14.47 13.29 7.43
CA TRP A 5 14.21 11.90 7.78
C TRP A 5 14.59 10.92 6.66
N LEU A 6 14.12 11.18 5.43
CA LEU A 6 14.36 10.26 4.31
C LEU A 6 15.85 10.13 3.93
N PRO A 7 16.63 11.22 3.81
CA PRO A 7 18.09 11.14 3.64
C PRO A 7 18.80 10.33 4.74
N GLU A 8 18.36 10.46 5.98
CA GLU A 8 18.94 9.69 7.09
C GLU A 8 18.64 8.19 6.95
N ILE A 9 17.42 7.80 6.57
CA ILE A 9 17.07 6.40 6.31
C ILE A 9 17.90 5.84 5.15
N VAL A 10 18.06 6.59 4.06
CA VAL A 10 18.91 6.18 2.93
C VAL A 10 20.34 5.93 3.41
N LYS A 11 20.93 6.86 4.19
CA LYS A 11 22.26 6.68 4.76
C LYS A 11 22.36 5.44 5.64
N ARG A 12 21.37 5.19 6.52
CA ARG A 12 21.32 3.97 7.34
C ARG A 12 21.24 2.71 6.50
N SER A 13 20.51 2.75 5.37
CA SER A 13 20.39 1.62 4.45
C SER A 13 21.70 1.27 3.74
N GLU A 14 22.62 2.22 3.65
CA GLU A 14 23.95 2.06 3.05
C GLU A 14 25.05 1.74 4.07
N SER A 15 24.89 2.16 5.32
CA SER A 15 25.93 2.06 6.38
C SER A 15 25.52 1.20 7.57
N GLY A 16 24.29 0.72 7.65
CA GLY A 16 23.79 -0.11 8.73
C GLY A 16 24.49 -1.48 8.84
N PRO A 17 24.23 -2.26 9.89
CA PRO A 17 24.83 -3.57 10.08
C PRO A 17 24.58 -4.50 8.91
N PHE A 18 25.63 -5.09 8.38
CA PHE A 18 25.54 -6.11 7.33
C PHE A 18 24.97 -7.41 7.93
N MET A 19 24.06 -8.05 7.18
CA MET A 19 23.52 -9.36 7.50
C MET A 19 23.08 -10.02 6.19
N LYS A 20 23.42 -11.28 5.99
CA LYS A 20 22.91 -12.03 4.82
C LYS A 20 21.39 -12.23 4.98
N GLU A 21 20.67 -12.23 3.86
CA GLU A 21 19.21 -12.41 3.84
C GLU A 21 18.76 -13.68 4.59
N ALA A 22 19.38 -14.81 4.30
CA ALA A 22 19.07 -16.07 4.99
C ALA A 22 19.30 -16.01 6.53
N ASP A 23 20.30 -15.24 6.99
CA ASP A 23 20.57 -15.06 8.41
C ASP A 23 19.51 -14.15 9.05
N PHE A 24 19.04 -13.13 8.31
CA PHE A 24 17.97 -12.24 8.73
C PHE A 24 16.64 -13.01 8.88
N ASP A 25 16.27 -13.79 7.88
CA ASP A 25 15.06 -14.63 7.91
C ASP A 25 15.10 -15.64 9.05
N MET A 26 16.25 -16.30 9.24
CA MET A 26 16.43 -17.25 10.31
C MET A 26 16.41 -16.59 11.71
N ALA A 27 16.89 -15.36 11.83
CA ALA A 27 16.80 -14.60 13.09
C ALA A 27 15.33 -14.30 13.44
N ILE A 28 14.53 -13.85 12.47
CA ILE A 28 13.09 -13.65 12.66
C ILE A 28 12.41 -14.97 13.02
N ALA A 29 12.68 -16.04 12.26
CA ALA A 29 12.06 -17.35 12.48
C ALA A 29 12.35 -17.93 13.87
N ARG A 30 13.50 -17.62 14.48
CA ARG A 30 13.85 -18.01 15.85
C ARG A 30 13.21 -17.09 16.88
N ARG A 31 13.21 -15.78 16.65
CA ARG A 31 12.73 -14.80 17.64
C ARG A 31 11.23 -14.79 17.80
N VAL A 32 10.46 -15.01 16.72
CA VAL A 32 9.00 -15.00 16.76
C VAL A 32 8.40 -16.00 17.75
N PRO A 33 8.79 -17.30 17.80
CA PRO A 33 8.29 -18.23 18.80
C PRO A 33 8.62 -17.84 20.25
N GLU A 34 9.76 -17.20 20.47
CA GLU A 34 10.16 -16.69 21.80
C GLU A 34 9.23 -15.57 22.23
N LEU A 35 9.00 -14.58 21.37
CA LEU A 35 8.09 -13.46 21.63
C LEU A 35 6.64 -13.92 21.86
N ILE A 36 6.16 -14.89 21.08
CA ILE A 36 4.85 -15.50 21.30
C ILE A 36 4.73 -16.04 22.72
N LYS A 37 5.77 -16.74 23.21
CA LYS A 37 5.79 -17.30 24.55
C LYS A 37 5.93 -16.20 25.61
N GLU A 38 6.85 -15.25 25.43
CA GLU A 38 7.13 -14.15 26.37
C GLU A 38 5.88 -13.28 26.59
N HIS A 39 5.14 -12.97 25.52
CA HIS A 39 3.93 -12.17 25.59
C HIS A 39 2.64 -12.98 25.79
N GLY A 40 2.72 -14.30 25.94
CA GLY A 40 1.56 -15.17 26.16
C GLY A 40 0.53 -15.07 25.04
N LEU A 41 1.00 -14.97 23.79
CA LEU A 41 0.12 -14.88 22.63
C LEU A 41 -0.41 -16.25 22.24
N SER A 42 -1.71 -16.34 21.99
CA SER A 42 -2.36 -17.57 21.51
C SER A 42 -3.46 -17.18 20.52
N TYR A 43 -3.58 -17.95 19.46
CA TYR A 43 -4.66 -17.82 18.49
C TYR A 43 -5.65 -18.95 18.66
N ASP A 44 -6.94 -18.60 18.81
CA ASP A 44 -8.04 -19.56 18.80
C ASP A 44 -8.64 -19.63 17.39
N PRO A 45 -8.49 -20.74 16.66
CA PRO A 45 -9.00 -20.87 15.29
C PRO A 45 -10.54 -20.87 15.21
N GLU A 46 -11.23 -21.09 16.31
CA GLU A 46 -12.71 -21.04 16.36
C GLU A 46 -13.22 -19.59 16.41
N VAL A 47 -12.35 -18.60 16.73
CA VAL A 47 -12.69 -17.18 16.75
C VAL A 47 -12.22 -16.52 15.48
N LEU A 48 -13.13 -16.34 14.52
CA LEU A 48 -12.80 -15.78 13.19
C LEU A 48 -12.25 -14.34 13.26
N VAL A 49 -12.78 -13.51 14.15
CA VAL A 49 -12.33 -12.13 14.35
C VAL A 49 -12.12 -11.90 15.83
N PRO A 50 -10.90 -12.04 16.36
CA PRO A 50 -10.61 -11.74 17.75
C PRO A 50 -10.85 -10.25 18.05
N ALA A 51 -11.58 -9.96 19.11
CA ALA A 51 -11.85 -8.61 19.62
C ALA A 51 -11.24 -8.41 21.03
N ASP A 52 -10.17 -9.13 21.35
CA ASP A 52 -9.45 -9.06 22.62
C ASP A 52 -8.40 -7.93 22.55
N ASP A 53 -8.73 -6.79 23.16
CA ASP A 53 -7.86 -5.61 23.21
C ASP A 53 -6.56 -5.87 24.01
N ASP A 54 -6.60 -6.75 25.02
CA ASP A 54 -5.41 -7.11 25.78
C ASP A 54 -4.45 -7.93 24.91
N MET A 55 -4.96 -8.92 24.20
CA MET A 55 -4.15 -9.68 23.24
C MET A 55 -3.61 -8.78 22.12
N ALA A 56 -4.42 -7.86 21.58
CA ALA A 56 -3.98 -6.91 20.57
C ALA A 56 -2.84 -6.01 21.09
N THR A 57 -2.93 -5.57 22.34
CA THR A 57 -1.88 -4.77 22.98
C THR A 57 -0.59 -5.56 23.16
N ARG A 58 -0.66 -6.81 23.65
CA ARG A 58 0.49 -7.69 23.80
C ARG A 58 1.14 -8.03 22.44
N LEU A 59 0.32 -8.28 21.42
CA LEU A 59 0.79 -8.51 20.06
C LEU A 59 1.53 -7.28 19.49
N TYR A 60 0.98 -6.07 19.72
CA TYR A 60 1.66 -4.83 19.33
C TYR A 60 3.01 -4.67 20.02
N GLN A 61 3.08 -4.98 21.32
CA GLN A 61 4.35 -4.92 22.09
C GLN A 61 5.37 -5.92 21.54
N ALA A 62 4.97 -7.16 21.30
CA ALA A 62 5.83 -8.18 20.72
C ALA A 62 6.33 -7.78 19.31
N GLY A 63 5.44 -7.23 18.48
CA GLY A 63 5.81 -6.70 17.15
C GLY A 63 6.76 -5.53 17.21
N MET A 64 6.58 -4.63 18.19
CA MET A 64 7.50 -3.52 18.42
C MET A 64 8.89 -4.03 18.83
N GLU A 65 8.98 -4.97 19.75
CA GLU A 65 10.25 -5.57 20.17
C GLU A 65 10.97 -6.23 19.00
N LEU A 66 10.26 -7.05 18.23
CA LEU A 66 10.81 -7.67 17.03
C LEU A 66 11.35 -6.62 16.05
N PHE A 67 10.57 -5.57 15.78
CA PHE A 67 10.97 -4.52 14.85
C PHE A 67 12.19 -3.74 15.33
N LEU A 68 12.30 -3.45 16.64
CA LEU A 68 13.45 -2.75 17.21
C LEU A 68 14.72 -3.62 17.20
N GLU A 69 14.58 -4.92 17.43
CA GLU A 69 15.69 -5.88 17.37
C GLU A 69 16.16 -6.11 15.95
N MET A 70 15.24 -6.31 15.00
CA MET A 70 15.57 -6.70 13.65
C MET A 70 15.77 -5.52 12.69
N GLY A 71 15.01 -4.44 12.85
CA GLY A 71 14.96 -3.31 11.92
C GLY A 71 14.26 -3.66 10.61
N ALA A 72 14.43 -2.80 9.59
CA ALA A 72 14.06 -3.07 8.22
C ALA A 72 15.27 -3.59 7.43
N TYR A 73 15.06 -4.57 6.56
CA TYR A 73 16.12 -5.15 5.76
C TYR A 73 16.17 -4.54 4.36
N ASN A 74 17.35 -4.06 3.97
CA ASN A 74 17.60 -3.59 2.61
C ASN A 74 18.26 -4.73 1.81
N MET A 75 17.51 -5.36 0.92
CA MET A 75 17.99 -6.48 0.12
C MET A 75 19.15 -6.11 -0.81
N SER A 76 19.14 -4.89 -1.39
CA SER A 76 20.18 -4.44 -2.32
C SER A 76 21.55 -4.27 -1.66
N THR A 77 21.59 -3.79 -0.43
CA THR A 77 22.83 -3.55 0.34
C THR A 77 23.14 -4.66 1.33
N GLN A 78 22.19 -5.58 1.54
CA GLN A 78 22.23 -6.61 2.57
C GLN A 78 22.52 -6.02 3.97
N ARG A 79 21.83 -4.92 4.29
CA ARG A 79 22.01 -4.21 5.55
C ARG A 79 20.69 -3.99 6.26
N ARG A 80 20.78 -3.93 7.58
CA ARG A 80 19.63 -3.60 8.43
C ARG A 80 19.58 -2.09 8.70
N VAL A 81 18.41 -1.52 8.56
CA VAL A 81 18.09 -0.16 9.01
C VAL A 81 17.47 -0.26 10.39
N LEU A 82 18.22 0.11 11.39
CA LEU A 82 17.78 0.04 12.80
C LEU A 82 17.08 1.35 13.19
N PHE A 83 16.09 1.21 14.08
CA PHE A 83 15.31 2.32 14.63
C PHE A 83 15.32 2.28 16.15
N THR A 84 15.25 3.44 16.79
CA THR A 84 14.99 3.52 18.22
C THR A 84 13.48 3.47 18.50
N ARG A 85 13.11 3.12 19.73
CA ARG A 85 11.71 3.12 20.17
C ARG A 85 11.09 4.51 19.99
N ASP A 86 11.79 5.56 20.41
CA ASP A 86 11.28 6.94 20.30
C ASP A 86 11.02 7.35 18.86
N GLU A 87 11.90 6.96 17.92
CA GLU A 87 11.70 7.22 16.49
C GLU A 87 10.40 6.56 15.97
N VAL A 88 10.18 5.30 16.35
CA VAL A 88 8.99 4.56 15.92
C VAL A 88 7.72 5.16 16.53
N GLU A 89 7.72 5.40 17.85
CA GLU A 89 6.58 5.96 18.58
C GLU A 89 6.24 7.37 18.08
N GLU A 90 7.24 8.22 17.81
CA GLU A 90 7.02 9.54 17.18
C GLU A 90 6.30 9.40 15.83
N LYS A 91 6.74 8.48 14.98
CA LYS A 91 6.13 8.33 13.65
C LYS A 91 4.74 7.70 13.72
N VAL A 92 4.51 6.76 14.62
CA VAL A 92 3.16 6.21 14.87
C VAL A 92 2.22 7.29 15.39
N ALA A 93 2.68 8.17 16.30
CA ALA A 93 1.89 9.27 16.81
C ALA A 93 1.54 10.32 15.75
N LEU A 94 2.43 10.51 14.77
CA LEU A 94 2.22 11.44 13.63
C LEU A 94 1.36 10.83 12.51
N ALA A 95 1.08 9.53 12.55
CA ALA A 95 0.23 8.89 11.53
C ALA A 95 -1.18 9.50 11.55
N PRO A 96 -1.73 9.92 10.41
CA PRO A 96 -3.06 10.52 10.37
C PRO A 96 -4.13 9.50 10.78
N LYS A 97 -5.07 9.93 11.64
CA LYS A 97 -6.23 9.12 12.04
C LYS A 97 -7.35 9.19 11.01
N ASP A 98 -7.40 10.27 10.27
CA ASP A 98 -8.29 10.48 9.14
C ASP A 98 -7.61 11.33 8.06
N PHE A 99 -8.07 11.19 6.83
CA PHE A 99 -7.66 12.03 5.72
C PHE A 99 -8.73 12.02 4.62
N THR A 100 -8.81 13.11 3.86
CA THR A 100 -9.77 13.24 2.77
C THR A 100 -9.18 12.70 1.48
N VAL A 101 -9.93 11.82 0.81
CA VAL A 101 -9.65 11.28 -0.51
C VAL A 101 -10.66 11.79 -1.52
N GLY A 102 -10.30 11.85 -2.80
CA GLY A 102 -11.13 12.41 -3.84
C GLY A 102 -11.30 13.94 -3.71
N THR A 103 -12.21 14.52 -4.50
CA THR A 103 -12.42 15.97 -4.56
C THR A 103 -13.88 16.35 -4.78
N GLY A 104 -14.26 17.58 -4.39
CA GLY A 104 -15.59 18.13 -4.62
C GLY A 104 -16.71 17.28 -3.99
N LYS A 105 -17.79 17.03 -4.74
CA LYS A 105 -18.94 16.24 -4.27
C LYS A 105 -18.63 14.76 -4.01
N ASP A 106 -17.56 14.26 -4.61
CA ASP A 106 -17.14 12.86 -4.52
C ASP A 106 -16.07 12.66 -3.44
N ALA A 107 -15.70 13.72 -2.70
CA ALA A 107 -14.74 13.63 -1.60
C ALA A 107 -15.28 12.77 -0.46
N LYS A 108 -14.43 11.92 0.10
CA LYS A 108 -14.73 11.04 1.25
C LYS A 108 -13.65 11.19 2.31
N VAL A 109 -14.03 10.99 3.57
CA VAL A 109 -13.07 10.94 4.67
C VAL A 109 -12.77 9.50 5.01
N MET A 110 -11.53 9.08 4.77
CA MET A 110 -11.03 7.80 5.25
C MET A 110 -10.65 7.95 6.72
N ARG A 111 -11.25 7.14 7.58
CA ARG A 111 -11.08 7.22 9.04
C ARG A 111 -10.54 5.92 9.59
N LYS A 112 -9.69 6.05 10.62
CA LYS A 112 -9.31 4.89 11.43
C LYS A 112 -10.57 4.26 12.03
N ARG A 113 -10.68 2.94 11.93
CA ARG A 113 -11.79 2.16 12.46
C ARG A 113 -11.29 1.14 13.46
N GLY A 114 -12.04 0.92 14.54
CA GLY A 114 -11.90 -0.24 15.41
C GLY A 114 -12.70 -1.43 14.86
N VAL A 115 -12.60 -2.59 15.51
CA VAL A 115 -13.28 -3.84 15.11
C VAL A 115 -14.80 -3.63 15.08
N GLU A 116 -15.37 -3.07 16.15
CA GLU A 116 -16.82 -2.83 16.30
C GLU A 116 -17.23 -1.39 15.95
N SER A 117 -16.51 -0.76 15.02
CA SER A 117 -16.78 0.63 14.65
C SER A 117 -18.02 0.76 13.77
N GLU A 118 -18.96 1.61 14.16
CA GLU A 118 -20.12 1.99 13.34
C GLU A 118 -19.76 2.92 12.16
N ILE A 119 -18.52 3.42 12.10
CA ILE A 119 -18.05 4.24 10.99
C ILE A 119 -18.05 3.40 9.71
N PRO A 120 -18.75 3.81 8.64
CA PRO A 120 -18.74 3.08 7.38
C PRO A 120 -17.32 2.91 6.83
N CYS A 121 -17.04 1.73 6.25
CA CYS A 121 -15.81 1.55 5.47
C CYS A 121 -15.91 2.27 4.13
N LEU A 122 -14.78 2.66 3.57
CA LEU A 122 -14.71 3.01 2.16
C LEU A 122 -14.81 1.74 1.31
N ILE A 123 -15.69 1.79 0.32
CA ILE A 123 -15.91 0.67 -0.59
C ILE A 123 -15.02 0.89 -1.83
N HIS A 124 -14.08 -0.01 -1.99
CA HIS A 124 -13.19 -0.06 -3.13
C HIS A 124 -13.73 -1.05 -4.17
N SER A 125 -13.76 -0.66 -5.43
CA SER A 125 -14.12 -1.52 -6.55
C SER A 125 -13.20 -1.31 -7.73
N GLY A 126 -13.05 -2.34 -8.53
CA GLY A 126 -12.19 -2.37 -9.71
C GLY A 126 -11.53 -3.73 -9.88
N PRO A 127 -10.84 -3.96 -10.98
CA PRO A 127 -10.17 -5.24 -11.25
C PRO A 127 -9.07 -5.61 -10.26
N THR A 128 -8.54 -4.67 -9.51
CA THR A 128 -7.60 -4.85 -8.39
C THR A 128 -6.48 -5.85 -8.70
N GLY A 129 -5.67 -5.54 -9.72
CA GLY A 129 -4.56 -6.39 -10.14
C GLY A 129 -4.94 -7.60 -10.99
N THR A 130 -6.23 -7.89 -11.18
CA THR A 130 -6.66 -8.94 -12.11
C THR A 130 -6.32 -8.56 -13.54
N PRO A 131 -5.68 -9.43 -14.31
CA PRO A 131 -5.39 -9.16 -15.73
C PRO A 131 -6.67 -8.94 -16.54
N CYS A 132 -6.67 -7.85 -17.29
CA CYS A 132 -7.74 -7.56 -18.25
C CYS A 132 -7.15 -7.08 -19.57
N SER A 133 -7.94 -7.22 -20.66
CA SER A 133 -7.48 -6.76 -21.97
C SER A 133 -7.63 -5.25 -22.10
N GLU A 134 -6.82 -4.65 -22.94
CA GLU A 134 -6.90 -3.22 -23.28
C GLU A 134 -8.30 -2.82 -23.75
N GLN A 135 -8.98 -3.69 -24.47
CA GLN A 135 -10.30 -3.45 -25.02
C GLN A 135 -11.37 -3.32 -23.93
N PHE A 136 -11.34 -4.18 -22.91
CA PHE A 136 -12.39 -4.23 -21.89
C PHE A 136 -12.07 -3.38 -20.64
N HIS A 137 -10.82 -3.06 -20.41
CA HIS A 137 -10.39 -2.30 -19.24
C HIS A 137 -11.19 -1.00 -19.02
N PRO A 138 -11.41 -0.12 -20.02
CA PRO A 138 -12.19 1.10 -19.85
C PRO A 138 -13.64 0.85 -19.41
N PHE A 139 -14.28 -0.17 -19.97
CA PHE A 139 -15.70 -0.50 -19.68
C PHE A 139 -15.85 -1.08 -18.28
N ILE A 140 -14.89 -1.92 -17.84
CA ILE A 140 -14.87 -2.47 -16.48
C ILE A 140 -14.75 -1.33 -15.47
N LEU A 141 -13.80 -0.42 -15.67
CA LEU A 141 -13.61 0.71 -14.76
C LEU A 141 -14.81 1.66 -14.74
N GLU A 142 -15.41 1.93 -15.88
CA GLU A 142 -16.62 2.76 -15.99
C GLU A 142 -17.80 2.12 -15.23
N SER A 143 -18.02 0.82 -15.43
CA SER A 143 -19.05 0.07 -14.71
C SER A 143 -18.86 0.11 -13.20
N CYS A 144 -17.62 -0.10 -12.72
CA CYS A 144 -17.30 0.01 -11.30
C CYS A 144 -17.52 1.44 -10.74
N ALA A 145 -17.16 2.46 -11.52
CA ALA A 145 -17.32 3.86 -11.11
C ALA A 145 -18.80 4.30 -11.08
N GLN A 146 -19.67 3.66 -11.87
CA GLN A 146 -21.11 3.92 -11.90
C GLN A 146 -21.86 3.36 -10.68
N GLU A 147 -21.28 2.36 -9.99
CA GLU A 147 -21.92 1.75 -8.82
C GLU A 147 -22.01 2.77 -7.67
N PRO A 148 -23.21 3.12 -7.19
CA PRO A 148 -23.40 4.19 -6.20
C PRO A 148 -22.71 3.93 -4.85
N LEU A 149 -22.55 2.67 -4.47
CA LEU A 149 -21.95 2.27 -3.20
C LEU A 149 -20.41 2.35 -3.23
N VAL A 150 -19.81 2.45 -4.41
CA VAL A 150 -18.35 2.50 -4.54
C VAL A 150 -17.82 3.89 -4.22
N ASP A 151 -16.88 3.98 -3.31
CA ASP A 151 -16.25 5.23 -2.86
C ASP A 151 -14.92 5.50 -3.57
N CYS A 152 -14.20 4.46 -3.95
CA CYS A 152 -12.94 4.59 -4.66
C CYS A 152 -12.77 3.53 -5.77
N LEU A 153 -12.11 3.94 -6.84
CA LEU A 153 -11.88 3.11 -8.01
C LEU A 153 -10.46 2.55 -7.98
N GLY A 154 -10.33 1.22 -8.04
CA GLY A 154 -9.06 0.53 -8.21
C GLY A 154 -8.75 0.26 -9.68
N GLY A 155 -7.51 0.49 -10.07
CA GLY A 155 -7.03 0.17 -11.40
C GLY A 155 -6.91 -1.34 -11.65
N GLY A 156 -6.81 -1.72 -12.90
CA GLY A 156 -6.55 -3.08 -13.35
C GLY A 156 -5.11 -3.30 -13.80
N SER A 157 -4.80 -4.56 -14.03
CA SER A 157 -3.52 -4.94 -14.64
C SER A 157 -3.70 -5.17 -16.14
N VAL A 158 -3.28 -4.20 -16.95
CA VAL A 158 -3.22 -4.39 -18.40
C VAL A 158 -1.77 -4.65 -18.78
N SER A 159 -1.51 -5.87 -19.22
CA SER A 159 -0.16 -6.35 -19.52
C SER A 159 0.31 -6.02 -20.95
N THR A 160 -0.46 -5.22 -21.68
CA THR A 160 -0.13 -4.81 -23.05
C THR A 160 -0.35 -3.31 -23.24
N TYR A 161 0.37 -2.71 -24.18
CA TYR A 161 0.18 -1.35 -24.66
C TYR A 161 0.18 -1.37 -26.20
N MET A 162 -0.93 -0.99 -26.80
CA MET A 162 -1.14 -1.10 -28.26
C MET A 162 -0.88 -2.51 -28.81
N GLY A 163 -1.29 -3.53 -28.04
CA GLY A 163 -1.09 -4.93 -28.40
C GLY A 163 0.28 -5.53 -28.00
N GLU A 164 1.26 -4.70 -27.69
CA GLU A 164 2.60 -5.15 -27.32
C GLU A 164 2.73 -5.34 -25.79
N LYS A 165 3.49 -6.34 -25.34
CA LYS A 165 3.69 -6.63 -23.91
C LYS A 165 4.43 -5.50 -23.20
N THR A 166 3.88 -5.07 -22.07
CA THR A 166 4.54 -4.14 -21.15
C THR A 166 5.54 -4.92 -20.27
N ILE A 167 6.79 -4.99 -20.74
CA ILE A 167 7.85 -5.70 -20.01
C ILE A 167 8.44 -4.75 -18.96
N PRO A 168 8.59 -5.19 -17.68
CA PRO A 168 9.21 -4.41 -16.62
C PRO A 168 10.58 -3.82 -17.02
N GLY A 169 10.79 -2.55 -16.69
CA GLY A 169 12.03 -1.83 -17.03
C GLY A 169 12.12 -1.32 -18.46
N THR A 170 11.06 -1.47 -19.26
CA THR A 170 11.01 -0.93 -20.63
C THR A 170 10.15 0.36 -20.71
N PRO A 171 10.33 1.17 -21.78
CA PRO A 171 9.45 2.33 -22.01
C PRO A 171 7.96 1.95 -22.12
N LEU A 172 7.63 0.76 -22.60
CA LEU A 172 6.25 0.30 -22.72
C LEU A 172 5.59 0.10 -21.35
N GLU A 173 6.34 -0.28 -20.32
CA GLU A 173 5.82 -0.31 -18.94
C GLU A 173 5.33 1.09 -18.52
N ILE A 174 6.12 2.13 -18.77
CA ILE A 174 5.77 3.50 -18.42
C ILE A 174 4.53 3.98 -19.19
N LEU A 175 4.51 3.76 -20.51
CA LEU A 175 3.38 4.16 -21.37
C LEU A 175 2.08 3.40 -21.00
N GLY A 176 2.19 2.12 -20.70
CA GLY A 176 1.06 1.29 -20.26
C GLY A 176 0.44 1.81 -18.97
N VAL A 177 1.26 2.08 -17.95
CA VAL A 177 0.82 2.61 -16.66
C VAL A 177 0.19 3.99 -16.80
N GLN A 178 0.78 4.87 -17.59
CA GLN A 178 0.23 6.20 -17.85
C GLN A 178 -1.14 6.12 -18.54
N ARG A 179 -1.29 5.22 -19.51
CA ARG A 179 -2.57 4.97 -20.14
C ARG A 179 -3.59 4.47 -19.13
N ASP A 180 -3.22 3.51 -18.27
CA ASP A 180 -4.15 2.93 -17.30
C ASP A 180 -4.65 3.99 -16.30
N SER A 181 -3.79 4.87 -15.83
CA SER A 181 -4.17 6.01 -14.98
C SER A 181 -5.13 6.98 -15.71
N ALA A 182 -4.85 7.29 -16.98
CA ALA A 182 -5.71 8.15 -17.79
C ALA A 182 -7.09 7.51 -18.05
N VAL A 183 -7.12 6.20 -18.31
CA VAL A 183 -8.37 5.43 -18.50
C VAL A 183 -9.19 5.42 -17.23
N ALA A 184 -8.59 5.20 -16.07
CA ALA A 184 -9.27 5.23 -14.79
C ALA A 184 -9.90 6.61 -14.52
N ARG A 185 -9.18 7.70 -14.79
CA ARG A 185 -9.72 9.06 -14.66
C ARG A 185 -10.86 9.34 -15.62
N GLU A 186 -10.76 8.89 -16.86
CA GLU A 186 -11.83 9.03 -17.84
C GLU A 186 -13.07 8.23 -17.45
N ALA A 187 -12.89 7.04 -16.90
CA ALA A 187 -13.99 6.21 -16.38
C ALA A 187 -14.78 6.95 -15.28
N THR A 188 -14.09 7.55 -14.30
CA THR A 188 -14.78 8.34 -13.27
C THR A 188 -15.51 9.54 -13.83
N ARG A 189 -14.97 10.20 -14.88
CA ARG A 189 -15.62 11.33 -15.57
C ARG A 189 -16.89 10.88 -16.27
N LYS A 190 -16.85 9.80 -17.03
CA LYS A 190 -18.00 9.22 -17.74
C LYS A 190 -19.10 8.76 -16.80
N ALA A 191 -18.73 8.21 -15.65
CA ALA A 191 -19.66 7.82 -14.60
C ALA A 191 -20.32 9.03 -13.88
N GLY A 192 -20.00 10.28 -14.26
CA GLY A 192 -20.53 11.49 -13.61
C GLY A 192 -19.91 11.76 -12.23
N ARG A 193 -18.80 11.09 -11.90
CA ARG A 193 -18.08 11.19 -10.63
C ARG A 193 -16.63 11.65 -10.83
N PRO A 194 -16.41 12.82 -11.43
CA PRO A 194 -15.05 13.27 -11.80
C PRO A 194 -14.13 13.51 -10.60
N GLY A 195 -14.68 13.67 -9.40
CA GLY A 195 -13.95 13.84 -8.15
C GLY A 195 -13.65 12.55 -7.42
N MET A 196 -14.14 11.41 -7.90
CA MET A 196 -13.94 10.11 -7.26
C MET A 196 -12.47 9.79 -7.05
N HIS A 197 -12.14 9.27 -5.88
CA HIS A 197 -10.80 8.80 -5.56
C HIS A 197 -10.41 7.62 -6.45
N ILE A 198 -9.20 7.68 -6.98
CA ILE A 198 -8.58 6.55 -7.65
C ILE A 198 -7.49 6.01 -6.74
N ASN A 199 -7.60 4.75 -6.41
CA ASN A 199 -6.57 4.01 -5.72
C ASN A 199 -5.97 3.02 -6.72
N ASP A 200 -5.05 3.51 -7.54
CA ASP A 200 -4.50 2.72 -8.62
C ASP A 200 -3.64 1.59 -8.08
N VAL A 201 -4.05 0.37 -8.38
CA VAL A 201 -3.22 -0.81 -8.21
C VAL A 201 -2.30 -0.88 -9.41
N SER A 202 -1.19 -0.16 -9.33
CA SER A 202 -0.26 -0.22 -10.44
C SER A 202 0.35 -1.62 -10.52
N SER A 203 0.27 -2.20 -11.70
CA SER A 203 0.98 -3.42 -12.06
C SER A 203 2.47 -3.22 -12.38
N PRO A 204 3.02 -1.99 -12.44
CA PRO A 204 4.43 -1.84 -12.73
C PRO A 204 5.25 -2.46 -11.61
N LEU A 205 6.15 -3.33 -12.00
CA LEU A 205 7.07 -4.00 -11.09
C LEU A 205 8.28 -3.13 -10.75
N THR A 206 8.54 -2.08 -11.54
CA THR A 206 9.68 -1.20 -11.34
C THR A 206 9.33 0.12 -10.65
N CYS A 207 10.31 0.73 -9.98
CA CYS A 207 10.17 2.06 -9.40
C CYS A 207 9.84 3.13 -10.46
N ALA A 208 10.35 3.00 -11.68
CA ALA A 208 10.06 3.92 -12.77
C ALA A 208 8.59 3.87 -13.17
N GLY A 209 8.01 2.68 -13.30
CA GLY A 209 6.58 2.50 -13.55
C GLY A 209 5.73 3.08 -12.42
N LYS A 210 6.10 2.84 -11.15
CA LYS A 210 5.37 3.40 -9.99
C LYS A 210 5.41 4.94 -9.97
N ILE A 211 6.55 5.55 -10.27
CA ILE A 211 6.66 7.01 -10.39
C ILE A 211 5.81 7.53 -11.56
N ALA A 212 5.77 6.80 -12.68
CA ALA A 212 4.94 7.16 -13.82
C ALA A 212 3.43 7.17 -13.47
N THR A 213 2.96 6.24 -12.64
CA THR A 213 1.57 6.15 -12.20
C THR A 213 1.11 7.43 -11.48
N ILE A 214 1.93 7.98 -10.59
CA ILE A 214 1.57 9.16 -9.79
C ILE A 214 1.74 10.50 -10.54
N ASN A 215 1.98 10.46 -11.83
CA ASN A 215 2.18 11.67 -12.63
C ASN A 215 0.83 12.40 -12.86
N PRO A 216 0.68 13.68 -12.40
CA PRO A 216 -0.56 14.43 -12.54
C PRO A 216 -0.97 14.67 -14.00
N ALA A 217 -0.04 14.65 -14.94
CA ALA A 217 -0.32 14.81 -16.39
C ALA A 217 -1.23 13.69 -16.93
N TRP A 218 -1.30 12.54 -16.27
CA TRP A 218 -2.10 11.38 -16.66
C TRP A 218 -3.34 11.18 -15.80
N GLY A 219 -3.73 12.17 -15.03
CA GLY A 219 -5.00 12.20 -14.32
C GLY A 219 -4.94 11.83 -12.83
N MET A 220 -3.79 11.44 -12.30
CA MET A 220 -3.62 11.24 -10.86
C MET A 220 -3.52 12.58 -10.13
N ARG A 221 -4.13 12.68 -8.96
CA ARG A 221 -4.21 13.88 -8.13
C ARG A 221 -3.52 13.63 -6.80
N PRO A 222 -3.14 14.69 -6.06
CA PRO A 222 -2.59 14.54 -4.70
C PRO A 222 -3.54 13.85 -3.71
N THR A 223 -4.85 13.83 -4.02
CA THR A 223 -5.90 13.17 -3.23
C THR A 223 -6.19 11.74 -3.68
N ASP A 224 -5.51 11.25 -4.70
CA ASP A 224 -5.56 9.86 -5.14
C ASP A 224 -4.49 9.03 -4.45
N GLY A 225 -4.61 7.73 -4.49
CA GLY A 225 -3.69 6.79 -3.87
C GLY A 225 -2.96 5.91 -4.86
N LEU A 226 -1.83 5.39 -4.43
CA LEU A 226 -1.12 4.32 -5.10
C LEU A 226 -1.12 3.11 -4.18
N LEU A 227 -1.77 2.03 -4.59
CA LEU A 227 -1.65 0.76 -3.89
C LEU A 227 -0.35 0.08 -4.31
N VAL A 228 0.62 0.12 -3.43
CA VAL A 228 1.87 -0.62 -3.64
C VAL A 228 1.65 -2.03 -3.08
N SER A 229 1.41 -2.97 -3.96
CA SER A 229 1.42 -4.38 -3.59
C SER A 229 2.87 -4.81 -3.34
N GLN A 230 3.16 -5.23 -2.13
CA GLN A 230 4.42 -5.91 -1.80
C GLN A 230 4.23 -7.41 -2.05
N MET A 231 4.12 -7.79 -3.30
CA MET A 231 4.27 -9.19 -3.68
C MET A 231 5.72 -9.40 -4.11
N PHE A 232 6.52 -9.86 -3.19
CA PHE A 232 7.85 -10.39 -3.42
C PHE A 232 7.87 -11.85 -3.02
#